data_7899be4114a48379900541b4cb1dff7e
#
_entry.id   7899be4114a48379900541b4cb1dff7e
#
_cell.length_a   1.000
_cell.length_b   1.000
_cell.length_c   1.000
_cell.angle_alpha   90.00
_cell.angle_beta   90.00
_cell.angle_gamma   90.00
#
_symmetry.space_group_name_H-M   'P 1'
#
loop_
_entity.id
_entity.type
_entity.pdbx_description
1 polymer ?
#
loop_
_entity_poly.entity_id
_entity_poly.type
_entity_poly.pdbx_seq_one_letter_code
_entity_poly.pdbx_strand_id
1 'polypeptide(L)'
;MKIAFIASFVPRKCGVATYTRDLSLEIQKKRIPISIFAMENPMIPTVYVPPVIKTIQQEKIADYQKVAKLLNSSSIDIVHLQHEFGLFGGADGEYILELARAIKKPLIVTFHTVLLTPTEHQKYIIQELARLARKVIVMDEVAKNRLEQVYGLNPSDSVFILHGAPIVTMRKDNAKNKMNYILPTQK
;
A
#
# COMPACT_ATOMS: atom_id res chain seq x y z
N MET A 1 -1.14 0.51 20.72
CA MET A 1 -0.50 0.53 19.40
C MET A 1 -1.48 1.13 18.40
N LYS A 2 -1.06 2.11 17.61
CA LYS A 2 -1.84 2.80 16.57
C LYS A 2 -1.05 2.76 15.25
N ILE A 3 -1.70 2.37 14.15
CA ILE A 3 -1.05 2.16 12.85
C ILE A 3 -1.52 3.22 11.86
N ALA A 4 -0.58 3.82 11.13
CA ALA A 4 -0.86 4.65 9.97
C ALA A 4 -0.58 3.87 8.69
N PHE A 5 -1.53 3.80 7.78
CA PHE A 5 -1.30 3.32 6.41
C PHE A 5 -1.02 4.48 5.47
N ILE A 6 -0.02 4.32 4.62
CA ILE A 6 0.24 5.16 3.45
C ILE A 6 -0.05 4.32 2.23
N ALA A 7 -1.11 4.63 1.50
CA ALA A 7 -1.62 3.79 0.42
C ALA A 7 -2.61 4.55 -0.48
N SER A 8 -2.99 3.96 -1.60
CA SER A 8 -4.30 4.28 -2.18
C SER A 8 -5.41 3.71 -1.29
N PHE A 9 -6.56 4.38 -1.27
CA PHE A 9 -7.70 3.95 -0.46
C PHE A 9 -9.03 4.14 -1.21
N VAL A 10 -10.06 3.40 -0.81
CA VAL A 10 -11.40 3.56 -1.37
C VAL A 10 -11.94 4.97 -1.10
N PRO A 11 -12.72 5.57 -2.01
CA PRO A 11 -13.39 4.99 -3.17
C PRO A 11 -12.54 4.92 -4.46
N ARG A 12 -11.23 5.20 -4.42
CA ARG A 12 -10.37 5.05 -5.60
C ARG A 12 -10.45 3.59 -6.10
N LYS A 13 -10.77 3.41 -7.40
CA LYS A 13 -10.85 2.09 -8.04
C LYS A 13 -9.44 1.56 -8.34
N CYS A 14 -8.89 0.82 -7.39
CA CYS A 14 -7.51 0.31 -7.44
C CYS A 14 -7.41 -0.94 -6.55
N GLY A 15 -6.67 -1.96 -6.98
CA GLY A 15 -6.45 -3.17 -6.20
C GLY A 15 -5.84 -2.91 -4.83
N VAL A 16 -4.81 -2.05 -4.77
CA VAL A 16 -4.18 -1.66 -3.50
C VAL A 16 -5.15 -0.94 -2.56
N ALA A 17 -6.08 -0.12 -3.11
CA ALA A 17 -7.10 0.57 -2.31
C ALA A 17 -8.06 -0.42 -1.64
N THR A 18 -8.51 -1.44 -2.39
CA THR A 18 -9.37 -2.51 -1.86
C THR A 18 -8.62 -3.34 -0.83
N TYR A 19 -7.40 -3.75 -1.13
CA TYR A 19 -6.55 -4.49 -0.19
C TYR A 19 -6.33 -3.72 1.11
N THR A 20 -5.97 -2.44 1.02
CA THR A 20 -5.72 -1.59 2.20
C THR A 20 -6.98 -1.45 3.05
N ARG A 21 -8.15 -1.26 2.42
CA ARG A 21 -9.43 -1.24 3.13
C ARG A 21 -9.66 -2.55 3.89
N ASP A 22 -9.57 -3.67 3.21
CA ASP A 22 -9.89 -4.97 3.79
C ASP A 22 -8.93 -5.31 4.94
N LEU A 23 -7.62 -5.09 4.74
CA LEU A 23 -6.62 -5.25 5.78
C LEU A 23 -6.88 -4.32 6.98
N SER A 24 -7.18 -3.03 6.72
CA SER A 24 -7.45 -2.07 7.80
C SER A 24 -8.68 -2.45 8.63
N LEU A 25 -9.74 -2.95 7.99
CA LEU A 25 -10.94 -3.43 8.68
C LEU A 25 -10.64 -4.65 9.58
N GLU A 26 -9.86 -5.61 9.09
CA GLU A 26 -9.48 -6.78 9.90
C GLU A 26 -8.61 -6.40 11.10
N ILE A 27 -7.70 -5.44 10.94
CA ILE A 27 -6.88 -4.92 12.04
C ILE A 27 -7.75 -4.17 13.06
N GLN A 28 -8.72 -3.37 12.61
CA GLN A 28 -9.65 -2.66 13.50
C GLN A 28 -10.51 -3.62 14.33
N LYS A 29 -10.91 -4.78 13.79
CA LYS A 29 -11.59 -5.83 14.56
C LYS A 29 -10.76 -6.34 15.74
N LYS A 30 -9.43 -6.22 15.67
CA LYS A 30 -8.51 -6.51 16.79
C LYS A 30 -8.36 -5.32 17.77
N ARG A 31 -9.21 -4.30 17.68
CA ARG A 31 -9.20 -3.07 18.49
C ARG A 31 -7.91 -2.26 18.35
N ILE A 32 -7.25 -2.34 17.20
CA ILE A 32 -6.07 -1.54 16.87
C ILE A 32 -6.54 -0.31 16.07
N PRO A 33 -6.37 0.91 16.58
CA PRO A 33 -6.73 2.13 15.86
C PRO A 33 -5.91 2.29 14.58
N ILE A 34 -6.60 2.65 13.50
CA ILE A 34 -6.02 2.86 12.17
C ILE A 34 -6.22 4.32 11.74
N SER A 35 -5.22 4.87 11.08
CA SER A 35 -5.30 6.13 10.34
C SER A 35 -4.80 5.91 8.91
N ILE A 36 -5.52 6.43 7.92
CA ILE A 36 -5.12 6.32 6.51
C ILE A 36 -4.61 7.67 6.02
N PHE A 37 -3.46 7.65 5.37
CA PHE A 37 -2.89 8.73 4.58
C PHE A 37 -3.03 8.30 3.12
N ALA A 38 -4.05 8.81 2.43
CA ALA A 38 -4.43 8.33 1.11
C ALA A 38 -3.66 9.05 0.01
N MET A 39 -3.11 8.27 -0.93
CA MET A 39 -2.53 8.82 -2.16
C MET A 39 -3.63 9.36 -3.06
N GLU A 40 -3.53 10.61 -3.46
CA GLU A 40 -4.49 11.29 -4.32
C GLU A 40 -3.88 11.58 -5.69
N ASN A 41 -4.57 11.09 -6.73
CA ASN A 41 -4.22 11.41 -8.10
C ASN A 41 -4.93 12.72 -8.49
N PRO A 42 -4.21 13.79 -8.87
CA PRO A 42 -4.82 15.07 -9.22
C PRO A 42 -5.75 14.99 -10.43
N MET A 43 -5.56 14.01 -11.32
CA MET A 43 -6.42 13.77 -12.48
C MET A 43 -7.74 13.09 -12.13
N ILE A 44 -7.86 12.50 -10.93
CA ILE A 44 -9.05 11.78 -10.47
C ILE A 44 -9.35 12.21 -9.04
N PRO A 45 -9.85 13.44 -8.83
CA PRO A 45 -10.16 13.95 -7.50
C PRO A 45 -11.11 13.01 -6.76
N THR A 46 -10.79 12.69 -5.52
CA THR A 46 -11.52 11.72 -4.72
C THR A 46 -11.92 12.34 -3.38
N VAL A 47 -13.21 12.25 -3.05
CA VAL A 47 -13.68 12.64 -1.72
C VAL A 47 -13.51 11.48 -0.77
N TYR A 48 -12.64 11.64 0.21
CA TYR A 48 -12.38 10.64 1.23
C TYR A 48 -13.15 10.93 2.51
N VAL A 49 -13.51 9.84 3.19
CA VAL A 49 -14.15 9.86 4.53
C VAL A 49 -13.29 9.09 5.53
N PRO A 50 -13.54 9.22 6.82
CA PRO A 50 -12.82 8.41 7.81
C PRO A 50 -12.83 6.92 7.44
N PRO A 51 -11.72 6.20 7.68
CA PRO A 51 -10.56 6.55 8.49
C PRO A 51 -9.43 7.32 7.76
N VAL A 52 -9.67 7.88 6.57
CA VAL A 52 -8.71 8.76 5.90
C VAL A 52 -8.63 10.08 6.66
N ILE A 53 -7.46 10.41 7.15
CA ILE A 53 -7.22 11.64 7.92
C ILE A 53 -6.45 12.70 7.15
N LYS A 54 -5.77 12.31 6.08
CA LYS A 54 -4.99 13.20 5.23
C LYS A 54 -4.80 12.60 3.85
N THR A 55 -4.75 13.43 2.81
CA THR A 55 -4.34 13.05 1.46
C THR A 55 -2.91 13.51 1.18
N ILE A 56 -2.24 12.80 0.27
CA ILE A 56 -0.92 13.10 -0.28
C ILE A 56 -1.12 13.26 -1.78
N GLN A 57 -0.93 14.45 -2.29
CA GLN A 57 -0.97 14.71 -3.74
C GLN A 57 0.18 14.00 -4.42
N GLN A 58 -0.14 13.06 -5.32
CA GLN A 58 0.83 12.15 -5.93
C GLN A 58 2.05 12.89 -6.51
N GLU A 59 1.83 13.96 -7.27
CA GLU A 59 2.89 14.70 -7.96
C GLU A 59 3.46 15.88 -7.15
N LYS A 60 3.13 15.99 -5.85
CA LYS A 60 3.56 17.11 -5.02
C LYS A 60 4.52 16.67 -3.92
N ILE A 61 5.79 16.68 -4.21
CA ILE A 61 6.87 16.23 -3.31
C ILE A 61 6.79 16.86 -1.90
N ALA A 62 6.38 18.13 -1.81
CA ALA A 62 6.22 18.83 -0.53
C ALA A 62 5.17 18.20 0.40
N ASP A 63 4.18 17.48 -0.15
CA ASP A 63 3.15 16.83 0.66
C ASP A 63 3.71 15.58 1.36
N TYR A 64 4.64 14.87 0.73
CA TYR A 64 5.35 13.72 1.34
C TYR A 64 6.15 14.18 2.57
N GLN A 65 6.88 15.29 2.45
CA GLN A 65 7.64 15.87 3.57
C GLN A 65 6.73 16.36 4.71
N LYS A 66 5.59 17.01 4.37
CA LYS A 66 4.60 17.45 5.37
C LYS A 66 4.00 16.28 6.12
N VAL A 67 3.66 15.19 5.41
CA VAL A 67 3.08 13.99 6.03
C VAL A 67 4.12 13.29 6.91
N ALA A 68 5.38 13.22 6.51
CA ALA A 68 6.44 12.68 7.37
C ALA A 68 6.56 13.47 8.70
N LYS A 69 6.53 14.80 8.65
CA LYS A 69 6.54 15.66 9.85
C LYS A 69 5.31 15.39 10.74
N LEU A 70 4.11 15.29 10.13
CA LEU A 70 2.88 14.99 10.85
C LEU A 70 2.91 13.61 11.53
N LEU A 71 3.38 12.58 10.84
CA LEU A 71 3.54 11.24 11.39
C LEU A 71 4.51 11.24 12.58
N ASN A 72 5.64 11.94 12.47
CA ASN A 72 6.66 11.99 13.52
C ASN A 72 6.14 12.67 14.79
N SER A 73 5.30 13.70 14.67
CA SER A 73 4.70 14.42 15.80
C SER A 73 3.42 13.80 16.35
N SER A 74 2.88 12.77 15.69
CA SER A 74 1.62 12.12 16.06
C SER A 74 1.80 11.01 17.08
N SER A 75 0.67 10.51 17.62
CA SER A 75 0.60 9.31 18.47
C SER A 75 0.62 7.99 17.69
N ILE A 76 1.01 8.00 16.42
CA ILE A 76 1.19 6.80 15.61
C ILE A 76 2.43 6.03 16.11
N ASP A 77 2.30 4.72 16.26
CA ASP A 77 3.39 3.85 16.71
C ASP A 77 4.11 3.20 15.52
N ILE A 78 3.38 2.87 14.45
CA ILE A 78 3.90 2.16 13.27
C ILE A 78 3.34 2.83 12.01
N VAL A 79 4.20 3.00 11.00
CA VAL A 79 3.81 3.40 9.65
C VAL A 79 3.88 2.18 8.74
N HIS A 80 2.79 1.88 8.04
CA HIS A 80 2.71 0.78 7.09
C HIS A 80 2.48 1.33 5.67
N LEU A 81 3.51 1.26 4.86
CA LEU A 81 3.50 1.68 3.46
C LEU A 81 3.04 0.52 2.57
N GLN A 82 2.02 0.76 1.73
CA GLN A 82 1.60 -0.14 0.66
C GLN A 82 2.23 0.36 -0.64
N HIS A 83 3.30 -0.28 -1.07
CA HIS A 83 4.06 0.16 -2.23
C HIS A 83 3.57 -0.50 -3.52
N GLU A 84 3.32 0.34 -4.52
CA GLU A 84 3.12 0.00 -5.93
C GLU A 84 3.70 1.14 -6.76
N PHE A 85 4.46 0.85 -7.82
CA PHE A 85 5.20 1.86 -8.60
C PHE A 85 4.32 3.00 -9.13
N GLY A 86 3.10 2.70 -9.58
CA GLY A 86 2.18 3.71 -10.12
C GLY A 86 1.40 4.53 -9.08
N LEU A 87 1.66 4.36 -7.78
CA LEU A 87 0.93 5.09 -6.73
C LEU A 87 1.57 6.41 -6.34
N PHE A 88 2.85 6.59 -6.56
CA PHE A 88 3.63 7.73 -6.08
C PHE A 88 4.14 8.56 -7.25
N GLY A 89 4.40 9.84 -7.00
CA GLY A 89 4.91 10.76 -8.01
C GLY A 89 6.41 10.60 -8.27
N GLY A 90 6.87 11.31 -9.28
CA GLY A 90 8.23 11.22 -9.78
C GLY A 90 8.46 10.01 -10.67
N ALA A 91 9.69 9.87 -11.17
CA ALA A 91 10.06 8.72 -11.99
C ALA A 91 9.93 7.43 -11.18
N ASP A 92 9.21 6.43 -11.72
CA ASP A 92 8.94 5.14 -11.05
C ASP A 92 8.36 5.27 -9.62
N GLY A 93 7.80 6.42 -9.26
CA GLY A 93 7.23 6.65 -7.92
C GLY A 93 8.24 7.05 -6.84
N GLU A 94 9.41 7.56 -7.21
CA GLU A 94 10.53 7.87 -6.30
C GLU A 94 10.20 8.86 -5.17
N TYR A 95 9.16 9.72 -5.32
CA TYR A 95 8.82 10.70 -4.29
C TYR A 95 8.49 10.07 -2.94
N ILE A 96 8.12 8.79 -2.91
CA ILE A 96 7.90 8.07 -1.65
C ILE A 96 9.16 7.95 -0.79
N LEU A 97 10.34 7.99 -1.40
CA LEU A 97 11.62 7.95 -0.68
C LEU A 97 11.81 9.17 0.21
N GLU A 98 11.30 10.35 -0.20
CA GLU A 98 11.35 11.56 0.62
C GLU A 98 10.60 11.39 1.95
N LEU A 99 9.43 10.74 1.88
CA LEU A 99 8.65 10.42 3.07
C LEU A 99 9.34 9.33 3.90
N ALA A 100 9.76 8.24 3.26
CA ALA A 100 10.35 7.09 3.94
C ALA A 100 11.64 7.47 4.69
N ARG A 101 12.50 8.30 4.09
CA ARG A 101 13.74 8.80 4.73
C ARG A 101 13.48 9.74 5.90
N ALA A 102 12.39 10.51 5.84
CA ALA A 102 12.05 11.47 6.87
C ALA A 102 11.28 10.88 8.07
N ILE A 103 10.71 9.68 7.93
CA ILE A 103 9.99 9.00 9.00
C ILE A 103 10.98 8.54 10.09
N LYS A 104 10.64 8.85 11.35
CA LYS A 104 11.37 8.41 12.55
C LYS A 104 10.66 7.26 13.30
N LYS A 105 9.49 6.86 12.83
CA LYS A 105 8.70 5.75 13.35
C LYS A 105 9.10 4.44 12.69
N PRO A 106 8.89 3.29 13.33
CA PRO A 106 9.03 1.99 12.66
C PRO A 106 8.22 1.96 11.36
N LEU A 107 8.90 1.72 10.25
CA LEU A 107 8.32 1.60 8.91
C LEU A 107 8.21 0.12 8.53
N ILE A 108 7.03 -0.30 8.11
CA ILE A 108 6.78 -1.59 7.45
C ILE A 108 6.41 -1.29 6.00
N VAL A 109 6.94 -2.04 5.07
CA VAL A 109 6.62 -1.89 3.65
C VAL A 109 6.03 -3.19 3.11
N THR A 110 4.85 -3.12 2.50
CA THR A 110 4.33 -4.21 1.67
C THR A 110 4.58 -3.88 0.21
N PHE A 111 5.31 -4.74 -0.50
CA PHE A 111 5.46 -4.63 -1.95
C PHE A 111 4.35 -5.40 -2.66
N HIS A 112 3.52 -4.69 -3.44
CA HIS A 112 2.47 -5.29 -4.26
C HIS A 112 3.01 -5.82 -5.59
N THR A 113 4.11 -5.23 -6.08
CA THR A 113 4.81 -5.68 -7.28
C THR A 113 6.31 -5.80 -6.99
N VAL A 114 6.88 -6.97 -7.29
CA VAL A 114 8.32 -7.23 -7.31
C VAL A 114 8.69 -7.71 -8.72
N LEU A 115 9.28 -6.83 -9.52
CA LEU A 115 9.58 -7.10 -10.93
C LEU A 115 10.71 -8.14 -11.05
N LEU A 116 10.63 -9.00 -12.06
CA LEU A 116 11.71 -9.93 -12.41
C LEU A 116 12.86 -9.21 -13.12
N THR A 117 12.54 -8.23 -13.95
CA THR A 117 13.49 -7.42 -14.73
C THR A 117 13.23 -5.94 -14.48
N PRO A 118 13.59 -5.42 -13.28
CA PRO A 118 13.46 -4.00 -13.00
C PRO A 118 14.47 -3.17 -13.78
N THR A 119 14.16 -1.90 -14.02
CA THR A 119 15.20 -0.93 -14.36
C THR A 119 16.12 -0.71 -13.16
N GLU A 120 17.31 -0.15 -13.35
CA GLU A 120 18.23 0.19 -12.25
C GLU A 120 17.55 1.15 -11.25
N HIS A 121 16.74 2.09 -11.75
CA HIS A 121 16.03 3.03 -10.89
C HIS A 121 14.90 2.35 -10.08
N GLN A 122 14.12 1.46 -10.69
CA GLN A 122 13.11 0.68 -9.96
C GLN A 122 13.76 -0.22 -8.90
N LYS A 123 14.89 -0.85 -9.26
CA LYS A 123 15.67 -1.64 -8.32
C LYS A 123 16.15 -0.82 -7.14
N TYR A 124 16.71 0.36 -7.40
CA TYR A 124 17.17 1.29 -6.36
C TYR A 124 16.02 1.69 -5.40
N ILE A 125 14.82 2.01 -5.92
CA ILE A 125 13.67 2.38 -5.08
C ILE A 125 13.30 1.25 -4.11
N ILE A 126 13.20 0.02 -4.60
CA ILE A 126 12.88 -1.16 -3.77
C ILE A 126 13.96 -1.40 -2.71
N GLN A 127 15.23 -1.36 -3.12
CA GLN A 127 16.36 -1.54 -2.21
C GLN A 127 16.39 -0.47 -1.11
N GLU A 128 16.16 0.79 -1.47
CA GLU A 128 16.18 1.90 -0.51
C GLU A 128 14.97 1.82 0.44
N LEU A 129 13.78 1.50 -0.05
CA LEU A 129 12.61 1.27 0.81
C LEU A 129 12.85 0.08 1.77
N ALA A 130 13.42 -1.00 1.28
CA ALA A 130 13.73 -2.16 2.12
C ALA A 130 14.78 -1.83 3.20
N ARG A 131 15.81 -1.06 2.84
CA ARG A 131 16.84 -0.60 3.80
C ARG A 131 16.26 0.28 4.92
N LEU A 132 15.28 1.11 4.60
CA LEU A 132 14.61 2.01 5.55
C LEU A 132 13.54 1.29 6.37
N ALA A 133 13.01 0.19 5.88
CA ALA A 133 11.96 -0.57 6.55
C ALA A 133 12.49 -1.40 7.72
N ARG A 134 11.70 -1.48 8.78
CA ARG A 134 11.93 -2.47 9.86
C ARG A 134 11.66 -3.89 9.39
N LYS A 135 10.69 -4.04 8.47
CA LYS A 135 10.32 -5.29 7.80
C LYS A 135 9.68 -5.01 6.45
N VAL A 136 9.96 -5.90 5.53
CA VAL A 136 9.30 -5.96 4.22
C VAL A 136 8.29 -7.10 4.21
N ILE A 137 7.12 -6.87 3.65
CA ILE A 137 6.08 -7.90 3.45
C ILE A 137 5.91 -8.12 1.94
N VAL A 138 5.83 -9.36 1.54
CA VAL A 138 5.42 -9.80 0.20
C VAL A 138 4.30 -10.82 0.32
N MET A 139 3.48 -10.97 -0.72
CA MET A 139 2.24 -11.75 -0.66
C MET A 139 2.33 -13.09 -1.39
N ASP A 140 3.48 -13.40 -1.99
CA ASP A 140 3.79 -14.69 -2.61
C ASP A 140 5.28 -15.02 -2.47
N GLU A 141 5.60 -16.31 -2.58
CA GLU A 141 6.98 -16.80 -2.45
C GLU A 141 7.87 -16.40 -3.63
N VAL A 142 7.28 -16.22 -4.82
CA VAL A 142 8.03 -15.80 -6.01
C VAL A 142 8.54 -14.38 -5.81
N ALA A 143 7.72 -13.48 -5.26
CA ALA A 143 8.14 -12.13 -4.91
C ALA A 143 9.26 -12.15 -3.86
N LYS A 144 9.16 -13.01 -2.84
CA LYS A 144 10.23 -13.18 -1.84
C LYS A 144 11.54 -13.61 -2.48
N ASN A 145 11.52 -14.63 -3.33
CA ASN A 145 12.70 -15.12 -4.02
C ASN A 145 13.31 -14.06 -4.95
N ARG A 146 12.47 -13.24 -5.61
CA ARG A 146 12.94 -12.11 -6.43
C ARG A 146 13.65 -11.05 -5.60
N LEU A 147 13.13 -10.70 -4.41
CA LEU A 147 13.79 -9.75 -3.51
C LEU A 147 15.21 -10.21 -3.16
N GLU A 148 15.41 -11.50 -2.96
CA GLU A 148 16.72 -12.06 -2.67
C GLU A 148 17.62 -12.09 -3.93
N GLN A 149 17.14 -12.68 -5.02
CA GLN A 149 17.95 -12.97 -6.20
C GLN A 149 18.20 -11.77 -7.11
N VAL A 150 17.19 -10.90 -7.28
CA VAL A 150 17.25 -9.76 -8.20
C VAL A 150 17.66 -8.48 -7.49
N TYR A 151 17.12 -8.28 -6.28
CA TYR A 151 17.34 -7.03 -5.53
C TYR A 151 18.43 -7.17 -4.45
N GLY A 152 18.90 -8.38 -4.17
CA GLY A 152 20.00 -8.63 -3.22
C GLY A 152 19.61 -8.38 -1.76
N LEU A 153 18.32 -8.46 -1.41
CA LEU A 153 17.88 -8.32 -0.03
C LEU A 153 18.24 -9.56 0.79
N ASN A 154 18.53 -9.34 2.08
CA ASN A 154 18.72 -10.46 2.99
C ASN A 154 17.38 -11.19 3.24
N PRO A 155 17.33 -12.54 3.18
CA PRO A 155 16.11 -13.32 3.43
C PRO A 155 15.41 -13.00 4.76
N SER A 156 16.17 -12.60 5.78
CA SER A 156 15.63 -12.22 7.09
C SER A 156 14.88 -10.89 7.09
N ASP A 157 15.09 -10.04 6.10
CA ASP A 157 14.49 -8.70 6.06
C ASP A 157 13.07 -8.71 5.49
N SER A 158 12.70 -9.78 4.78
CA SER A 158 11.38 -9.97 4.20
C SER A 158 10.59 -11.08 4.89
N VAL A 159 9.27 -10.91 4.92
CA VAL A 159 8.31 -11.90 5.42
C VAL A 159 7.27 -12.16 4.34
N PHE A 160 7.03 -13.42 4.06
CA PHE A 160 5.91 -13.84 3.23
C PHE A 160 4.63 -13.93 4.08
N ILE A 161 3.62 -13.16 3.70
CA ILE A 161 2.27 -13.23 4.27
C ILE A 161 1.30 -13.38 3.12
N LEU A 162 0.62 -14.51 3.04
CA LEU A 162 -0.31 -14.81 1.96
C LEU A 162 -1.37 -13.70 1.81
N HIS A 163 -1.66 -13.35 0.57
CA HIS A 163 -2.71 -12.36 0.27
C HIS A 163 -4.05 -12.81 0.83
N GLY A 164 -4.57 -12.06 1.80
CA GLY A 164 -5.88 -12.30 2.37
C GLY A 164 -7.00 -11.94 1.39
N ALA A 165 -8.11 -12.67 1.47
CA ALA A 165 -9.33 -12.33 0.77
C ALA A 165 -10.48 -12.23 1.76
N PRO A 166 -11.44 -11.30 1.57
CA PRO A 166 -12.60 -11.20 2.43
C PRO A 166 -13.46 -12.46 2.31
N ILE A 167 -13.94 -12.95 3.45
CA ILE A 167 -14.93 -14.04 3.46
C ILE A 167 -16.27 -13.47 3.01
N VAL A 168 -16.69 -13.83 1.80
CA VAL A 168 -17.99 -13.41 1.25
C VAL A 168 -18.96 -14.57 1.37
N THR A 169 -19.90 -14.47 2.30
CA THR A 169 -21.04 -15.39 2.39
C THR A 169 -22.14 -14.89 1.44
N MET A 170 -22.09 -15.33 0.19
CA MET A 170 -23.12 -15.03 -0.79
C MET A 170 -23.84 -16.32 -1.20
N ARG A 171 -25.19 -16.34 -1.14
CA ARG A 171 -25.97 -17.45 -1.71
C ARG A 171 -25.71 -17.53 -3.22
N LYS A 172 -25.59 -18.78 -3.75
CA LYS A 172 -25.33 -19.04 -5.17
C LYS A 172 -26.26 -18.24 -6.13
N ASP A 173 -27.53 -18.12 -5.77
CA ASP A 173 -28.53 -17.42 -6.58
C ASP A 173 -28.26 -15.91 -6.66
N ASN A 174 -27.82 -15.30 -5.55
CA ASN A 174 -27.47 -13.87 -5.52
C ASN A 174 -26.15 -13.60 -6.27
N ALA A 175 -25.21 -14.55 -6.30
CA ALA A 175 -23.98 -14.42 -7.06
C ALA A 175 -24.25 -14.46 -8.58
N LYS A 176 -25.10 -15.37 -9.06
CA LYS A 176 -25.53 -15.46 -10.47
C LYS A 176 -26.24 -14.18 -10.92
N ASN A 177 -27.18 -13.65 -10.11
CA ASN A 177 -27.88 -12.42 -10.44
C ASN A 177 -26.95 -11.21 -10.54
N LYS A 178 -25.93 -11.09 -9.67
CA LYS A 178 -24.92 -10.04 -9.79
C LYS A 178 -24.02 -10.21 -11.02
N MET A 179 -23.65 -11.43 -11.39
CA MET A 179 -22.86 -11.67 -12.61
C MET A 179 -23.65 -11.32 -13.89
N ASN A 180 -24.94 -11.60 -13.94
CA ASN A 180 -25.81 -11.26 -15.08
C ASN A 180 -25.98 -9.73 -15.27
N TYR A 181 -25.77 -8.93 -14.22
CA TYR A 181 -25.72 -7.47 -14.31
C TYR A 181 -24.40 -6.92 -14.86
N ILE A 182 -23.32 -7.72 -14.80
CA ILE A 182 -21.96 -7.28 -15.22
C ILE A 182 -21.66 -7.73 -16.66
N LEU A 183 -22.28 -8.79 -17.14
CA LEU A 183 -22.14 -9.28 -18.51
C LEU A 183 -23.46 -9.09 -19.25
N PRO A 184 -23.58 -8.09 -20.16
CA PRO A 184 -24.72 -8.03 -21.05
C PRO A 184 -24.75 -9.29 -21.89
N THR A 185 -25.84 -10.02 -21.86
CA THR A 185 -26.08 -11.16 -22.76
C THR A 185 -25.90 -10.69 -24.18
N GLN A 186 -24.84 -11.16 -24.85
CA GLN A 186 -24.75 -11.06 -26.30
C GLN A 186 -25.91 -11.88 -26.89
N LYS A 187 -26.84 -11.19 -27.58
CA LYS A 187 -27.81 -11.79 -28.49
C LYS A 187 -27.19 -11.92 -29.85
#